data_aa124692c4a6828b0b815d0cca7f539a
#
_entry.id   aa124692c4a6828b0b815d0cca7f539a
#
_cell.length_a   1.000
_cell.length_b   1.000
_cell.length_c   1.000
_cell.angle_alpha   90.00
_cell.angle_beta   90.00
_cell.angle_gamma   90.00
#
_symmetry.space_group_name_H-M   'P 1'
#
loop_
_entity.id
_entity.type
_entity.pdbx_description
1 polymer ?
#
loop_
_entity_poly.entity_id
_entity_poly.type
_entity_poly.pdbx_seq_one_letter_code
_entity_poly.pdbx_strand_id
1 'polypeptide(L)'
;MQTGAVNWHDLSVTDGFVPKLGRARRHRVREAFKHEAQYFTPWLAENLDLLGDEIGIPLDLVGTEVAIGSFSLDIQARDPDGRTVAIENQFEKSDHDHLGKSLVYAAGLEAAVVVWVAEEFREEHRQVFDWLNSNSDEGVSFFAVSVSTLTIDDSAPAPIFDIVCRPNDFKKHVKIETREKRRWTRESFMEAIGGVDPAYGPIAERIFAHADEKGWHCWHGYGRIYGSTFFYCRDDQRPMLFTIYTDGHFRGGWSNHSSHMGDERWSPLIEFFSGLDLSKVQNLEEYSNLPFDLLADDSVLEKLLQIASETEAAFHPE
;
A
#
# COMPACT_ATOMS: atom_id res chain seq x y z
N MET A 1 -12.41 -1.37 -32.53
CA MET A 1 -11.27 -0.65 -33.13
C MET A 1 -10.06 -0.98 -32.30
N GLN A 2 -9.09 -1.71 -32.88
CA GLN A 2 -7.87 -2.09 -32.17
C GLN A 2 -7.01 -0.83 -31.95
N THR A 3 -6.80 -0.44 -30.71
CA THR A 3 -5.80 0.56 -30.33
C THR A 3 -4.43 -0.13 -30.35
N GLY A 4 -3.73 -0.03 -31.50
CA GLY A 4 -2.35 -0.49 -31.60
C GLY A 4 -1.44 0.37 -30.72
N ALA A 5 -0.78 -0.24 -29.76
CA ALA A 5 0.29 0.41 -29.00
C ALA A 5 1.40 0.85 -29.97
N VAL A 6 1.72 2.14 -30.00
CA VAL A 6 2.83 2.67 -30.80
C VAL A 6 4.14 2.29 -30.10
N ASN A 7 4.95 1.46 -30.72
CA ASN A 7 6.29 1.14 -30.24
C ASN A 7 7.23 2.30 -30.58
N TRP A 8 7.56 3.13 -29.60
CA TRP A 8 8.40 4.32 -29.75
C TRP A 8 9.85 4.01 -30.17
N HIS A 9 10.31 2.77 -30.05
CA HIS A 9 11.65 2.34 -30.46
C HIS A 9 11.79 2.06 -31.95
N ASP A 10 10.67 1.94 -32.71
CA ASP A 10 10.69 1.67 -34.16
C ASP A 10 10.55 2.93 -35.04
N LEU A 11 10.54 4.12 -34.44
CA LEU A 11 10.52 5.37 -35.18
C LEU A 11 11.94 5.73 -35.66
N SER A 12 12.39 5.06 -36.70
CA SER A 12 13.54 5.55 -37.50
C SER A 12 13.16 6.89 -38.13
N VAL A 13 13.90 7.95 -37.77
CA VAL A 13 13.74 9.30 -38.31
C VAL A 13 14.15 9.28 -39.79
N THR A 14 13.28 8.81 -40.66
CA THR A 14 13.40 8.95 -42.10
C THR A 14 12.04 9.33 -42.67
N ASP A 15 12.06 10.46 -43.34
CA ASP A 15 10.96 11.08 -44.11
C ASP A 15 9.87 11.81 -43.32
N GLY A 16 10.11 13.08 -42.97
CA GLY A 16 9.06 14.10 -42.85
C GLY A 16 7.85 13.82 -41.93
N PHE A 17 7.88 12.74 -41.13
CA PHE A 17 6.80 12.40 -40.22
C PHE A 17 6.79 13.33 -39.03
N VAL A 18 5.79 14.20 -38.93
CA VAL A 18 5.51 14.98 -37.74
C VAL A 18 4.49 14.23 -36.90
N PRO A 19 4.87 13.70 -35.72
CA PRO A 19 3.93 12.99 -34.87
C PRO A 19 2.81 13.93 -34.41
N LYS A 20 1.56 13.47 -34.48
CA LYS A 20 0.42 14.18 -33.89
C LYS A 20 0.47 14.01 -32.37
N LEU A 21 0.84 15.08 -31.66
CA LEU A 21 0.84 15.09 -30.21
C LEU A 21 -0.55 15.42 -29.66
N GLY A 22 -0.99 14.72 -28.61
CA GLY A 22 -2.17 15.06 -27.82
C GLY A 22 -1.94 16.32 -26.98
N ARG A 23 -3.03 16.92 -26.52
CA ARG A 23 -2.99 18.08 -25.60
C ARG A 23 -3.15 17.62 -24.17
N ALA A 24 -2.09 17.77 -23.38
CA ALA A 24 -2.12 17.49 -21.96
C ALA A 24 -2.80 18.63 -21.18
N ARG A 25 -3.66 18.26 -20.22
CA ARG A 25 -4.28 19.19 -19.26
C ARG A 25 -4.08 18.64 -17.86
N ARG A 26 -3.56 19.50 -16.96
CA ARG A 26 -3.39 19.17 -15.54
C ARG A 26 -4.62 19.66 -14.76
N HIS A 27 -5.11 18.82 -13.86
CA HIS A 27 -6.26 19.08 -12.99
C HIS A 27 -5.86 18.86 -11.53
N ARG A 28 -6.63 19.44 -10.62
CA ARG A 28 -6.48 19.14 -9.19
C ARG A 28 -6.96 17.73 -8.92
N VAL A 29 -6.28 17.04 -7.99
CA VAL A 29 -6.66 15.65 -7.62
C VAL A 29 -8.07 15.59 -7.04
N ARG A 30 -8.53 16.64 -6.36
CA ARG A 30 -9.89 16.77 -5.83
C ARG A 30 -11.00 16.78 -6.89
N GLU A 31 -10.68 17.14 -8.13
CA GLU A 31 -11.65 17.07 -9.23
C GLU A 31 -11.95 15.61 -9.61
N ALA A 32 -10.96 14.71 -9.48
CA ALA A 32 -11.12 13.28 -9.72
C ALA A 32 -11.74 12.55 -8.50
N PHE A 33 -11.24 12.84 -7.29
CA PHE A 33 -11.59 12.05 -6.10
C PHE A 33 -12.61 12.67 -5.17
N LYS A 34 -12.95 13.95 -5.28
CA LYS A 34 -13.95 14.71 -4.47
C LYS A 34 -13.71 14.73 -2.96
N HIS A 35 -13.35 13.58 -2.34
CA HIS A 35 -13.08 13.43 -0.91
C HIS A 35 -11.75 12.70 -0.70
N GLU A 36 -10.88 13.27 0.13
CA GLU A 36 -9.55 12.77 0.43
C GLU A 36 -9.61 11.43 1.17
N ALA A 37 -10.06 11.44 2.42
CA ALA A 37 -10.08 10.23 3.27
C ALA A 37 -10.95 9.11 2.70
N GLN A 38 -12.05 9.44 2.01
CA GLN A 38 -13.00 8.45 1.52
C GLN A 38 -12.60 7.80 0.19
N TYR A 39 -11.88 8.54 -0.69
CA TYR A 39 -11.59 8.06 -2.04
C TYR A 39 -10.11 8.12 -2.40
N PHE A 40 -9.42 9.22 -2.09
CA PHE A 40 -8.01 9.36 -2.48
C PHE A 40 -7.08 8.51 -1.63
N THR A 41 -7.22 8.57 -0.30
CA THR A 41 -6.38 7.79 0.62
C THR A 41 -6.49 6.27 0.37
N PRO A 42 -7.71 5.67 0.24
CA PRO A 42 -7.85 4.26 -0.12
C PRO A 42 -7.27 3.93 -1.50
N TRP A 43 -7.50 4.81 -2.49
CA TRP A 43 -6.94 4.62 -3.82
C TRP A 43 -5.39 4.66 -3.80
N LEU A 44 -4.79 5.63 -3.09
CA LEU A 44 -3.35 5.72 -2.97
C LEU A 44 -2.77 4.51 -2.25
N ALA A 45 -3.43 4.03 -1.20
CA ALA A 45 -3.02 2.83 -0.49
C ALA A 45 -2.98 1.58 -1.40
N GLU A 46 -3.89 1.48 -2.36
CA GLU A 46 -3.92 0.41 -3.37
C GLU A 46 -2.87 0.59 -4.48
N ASN A 47 -2.35 1.82 -4.67
CA ASN A 47 -1.44 2.20 -5.75
C ASN A 47 -0.15 2.84 -5.19
N LEU A 48 0.34 2.35 -4.04
CA LEU A 48 1.55 2.88 -3.38
C LEU A 48 2.80 2.74 -4.24
N ASP A 49 2.80 1.83 -5.19
CA ASP A 49 3.88 1.67 -6.14
C ASP A 49 4.12 2.93 -6.99
N LEU A 50 3.05 3.68 -7.32
CA LEU A 50 3.18 4.94 -8.07
C LEU A 50 3.90 6.02 -7.25
N LEU A 51 3.57 6.14 -5.96
CA LEU A 51 4.27 7.05 -5.05
C LEU A 51 5.68 6.56 -4.77
N GLY A 52 5.84 5.25 -4.54
CA GLY A 52 7.13 4.61 -4.28
C GLY A 52 8.12 4.80 -5.44
N ASP A 53 7.65 4.69 -6.69
CA ASP A 53 8.46 4.94 -7.87
C ASP A 53 8.94 6.39 -7.94
N GLU A 54 8.08 7.35 -7.62
CA GLU A 54 8.44 8.77 -7.65
C GLU A 54 9.46 9.13 -6.56
N ILE A 55 9.25 8.68 -5.32
CA ILE A 55 10.20 8.95 -4.22
C ILE A 55 11.44 8.05 -4.28
N GLY A 56 11.45 7.01 -5.13
CA GLY A 56 12.54 6.05 -5.29
C GLY A 56 12.65 5.05 -4.14
N ILE A 57 11.61 4.86 -3.33
CA ILE A 57 11.54 3.92 -2.23
C ILE A 57 10.33 3.02 -2.47
N PRO A 58 10.50 1.71 -2.68
CA PRO A 58 9.38 0.79 -2.74
C PRO A 58 8.59 0.83 -1.43
N LEU A 59 7.27 0.81 -1.55
CA LEU A 59 6.37 0.95 -0.41
C LEU A 59 5.45 -0.26 -0.33
N ASP A 60 5.48 -0.95 0.80
CA ASP A 60 4.55 -2.03 1.12
C ASP A 60 3.53 -1.54 2.15
N LEU A 61 2.23 -1.62 1.81
CA LEU A 61 1.16 -1.15 2.68
C LEU A 61 1.10 -1.94 3.98
N VAL A 62 1.05 -1.23 5.11
CA VAL A 62 0.79 -1.79 6.45
C VAL A 62 -0.67 -1.56 6.84
N GLY A 63 -1.18 -0.34 6.70
CA GLY A 63 -2.56 0.01 7.04
C GLY A 63 -2.92 1.42 6.61
N THR A 64 -4.21 1.75 6.73
CA THR A 64 -4.77 3.09 6.54
C THR A 64 -5.48 3.54 7.80
N GLU A 65 -5.58 4.85 8.02
CA GLU A 65 -6.24 5.44 9.20
C GLU A 65 -5.68 4.89 10.53
N VAL A 66 -4.33 4.79 10.61
CA VAL A 66 -3.65 4.19 11.77
C VAL A 66 -3.66 5.16 12.93
N ALA A 67 -4.19 4.72 14.09
CA ALA A 67 -4.27 5.55 15.30
C ALA A 67 -2.87 5.79 15.91
N ILE A 68 -2.49 7.05 16.08
CA ILE A 68 -1.25 7.47 16.72
C ILE A 68 -1.57 8.45 17.87
N GLY A 69 -1.76 7.93 19.06
CA GLY A 69 -2.24 8.72 20.18
C GLY A 69 -3.64 9.27 19.92
N SER A 70 -3.78 10.59 19.78
CA SER A 70 -5.04 11.28 19.46
C SER A 70 -5.19 11.61 17.97
N PHE A 71 -4.24 11.20 17.14
CA PHE A 71 -4.23 11.45 15.70
C PHE A 71 -4.45 10.16 14.92
N SER A 72 -4.83 10.28 13.64
CA SER A 72 -4.95 9.19 12.69
C SER A 72 -4.00 9.46 11.52
N LEU A 73 -3.08 8.53 11.25
CA LEU A 73 -2.20 8.58 10.09
C LEU A 73 -2.93 8.00 8.89
N ASP A 74 -2.95 8.71 7.79
CA ASP A 74 -3.68 8.28 6.59
C ASP A 74 -3.19 6.94 6.04
N ILE A 75 -1.87 6.77 5.87
CA ILE A 75 -1.29 5.52 5.37
C ILE A 75 0.01 5.22 6.11
N GLN A 76 0.09 4.04 6.68
CA GLN A 76 1.35 3.45 7.15
C GLN A 76 1.85 2.45 6.11
N ALA A 77 3.11 2.54 5.75
CA ALA A 77 3.79 1.60 4.87
C ALA A 77 5.12 1.14 5.46
N ARG A 78 5.76 0.20 4.80
CA ARG A 78 7.15 -0.21 5.06
C ARG A 78 8.00 -0.02 3.83
N ASP A 79 9.25 0.34 4.06
CA ASP A 79 10.26 0.32 3.01
C ASP A 79 10.87 -1.09 2.87
N PRO A 80 11.78 -1.31 1.88
CA PRO A 80 12.42 -2.58 1.66
C PRO A 80 13.25 -3.14 2.83
N ASP A 81 13.69 -2.28 3.74
CA ASP A 81 14.44 -2.68 4.94
C ASP A 81 13.51 -2.99 6.13
N GLY A 82 12.18 -2.96 5.90
CA GLY A 82 11.16 -3.19 6.92
C GLY A 82 10.93 -1.98 7.84
N ARG A 83 11.52 -0.80 7.52
CA ARG A 83 11.38 0.40 8.33
C ARG A 83 10.05 1.09 8.07
N THR A 84 9.49 1.71 9.10
CA THR A 84 8.20 2.40 9.01
C THR A 84 8.28 3.62 8.11
N VAL A 85 7.29 3.72 7.21
CA VAL A 85 7.02 4.87 6.36
C VAL A 85 5.65 5.45 6.73
N ALA A 86 5.61 6.72 7.15
CA ALA A 86 4.39 7.45 7.45
C ALA A 86 4.02 8.34 6.27
N ILE A 87 2.79 8.21 5.76
CA ILE A 87 2.28 8.99 4.62
C ILE A 87 1.04 9.74 5.07
N GLU A 88 1.10 11.07 5.03
CA GLU A 88 -0.01 11.98 5.32
C GLU A 88 -0.48 12.62 4.03
N ASN A 89 -1.78 12.57 3.77
CA ASN A 89 -2.42 13.16 2.58
C ASN A 89 -3.11 14.46 2.93
N GLN A 90 -3.17 15.37 1.97
CA GLN A 90 -3.89 16.62 2.10
C GLN A 90 -4.39 17.09 0.76
N PHE A 91 -5.69 17.36 0.65
CA PHE A 91 -6.19 18.16 -0.47
C PHE A 91 -5.88 19.64 -0.25
N GLU A 92 -5.87 20.41 -1.35
CA GLU A 92 -5.55 21.83 -1.35
C GLU A 92 -4.07 22.11 -1.03
N LYS A 93 -3.84 23.27 -0.43
CA LYS A 93 -2.51 23.80 -0.14
C LYS A 93 -2.06 23.39 1.26
N SER A 94 -0.80 22.97 1.37
CA SER A 94 -0.19 22.59 2.64
C SER A 94 -0.46 23.58 3.77
N ASP A 95 -0.67 23.10 5.01
CA ASP A 95 -0.95 23.91 6.19
C ASP A 95 -0.12 23.46 7.41
N HIS A 96 -0.23 24.22 8.50
CA HIS A 96 0.55 23.97 9.71
C HIS A 96 0.06 22.75 10.51
N ASP A 97 -1.23 22.38 10.33
CA ASP A 97 -1.81 21.24 11.03
C ASP A 97 -1.19 19.94 10.52
N HIS A 98 -1.16 19.74 9.21
CA HIS A 98 -0.52 18.56 8.58
C HIS A 98 0.99 18.55 8.75
N LEU A 99 1.64 19.73 8.78
CA LEU A 99 3.05 19.82 9.16
C LEU A 99 3.27 19.27 10.58
N GLY A 100 2.42 19.69 11.53
CA GLY A 100 2.46 19.24 12.93
C GLY A 100 2.24 17.73 13.04
N LYS A 101 1.23 17.21 12.36
CA LYS A 101 0.95 15.76 12.28
C LYS A 101 2.14 14.98 11.73
N SER A 102 2.76 15.42 10.62
CA SER A 102 3.94 14.78 10.04
C SER A 102 5.08 14.60 11.06
N LEU A 103 5.28 15.58 11.94
CA LEU A 103 6.28 15.49 13.01
C LEU A 103 5.86 14.54 14.15
N VAL A 104 4.57 14.53 14.49
CA VAL A 104 4.03 13.58 15.49
C VAL A 104 4.20 12.14 15.00
N TYR A 105 3.93 11.86 13.72
CA TYR A 105 4.08 10.53 13.14
C TYR A 105 5.56 10.11 13.04
N ALA A 106 6.44 11.05 12.65
CA ALA A 106 7.88 10.79 12.68
C ALA A 106 8.36 10.29 14.04
N ALA A 107 7.94 10.97 15.11
CA ALA A 107 8.35 10.67 16.47
C ALA A 107 7.58 9.47 17.07
N GLY A 108 6.27 9.39 16.85
CA GLY A 108 5.41 8.38 17.48
C GLY A 108 5.54 6.98 16.89
N LEU A 109 5.89 6.88 15.61
CA LEU A 109 6.12 5.61 14.90
C LEU A 109 7.60 5.26 14.74
N GLU A 110 8.52 6.12 15.23
CA GLU A 110 9.95 6.02 14.89
C GLU A 110 10.13 5.86 13.36
N ALA A 111 9.34 6.63 12.59
CA ALA A 111 9.30 6.48 11.14
C ALA A 111 10.65 6.85 10.51
N ALA A 112 11.18 5.95 9.69
CA ALA A 112 12.39 6.20 8.91
C ALA A 112 12.13 7.10 7.70
N VAL A 113 10.89 7.15 7.23
CA VAL A 113 10.47 8.00 6.11
C VAL A 113 9.12 8.63 6.44
N VAL A 114 9.01 9.93 6.24
CA VAL A 114 7.76 10.69 6.31
C VAL A 114 7.48 11.29 4.95
N VAL A 115 6.32 11.00 4.39
CA VAL A 115 5.88 11.51 3.10
C VAL A 115 4.63 12.36 3.32
N TRP A 116 4.69 13.61 2.97
CA TRP A 116 3.52 14.48 2.95
C TRP A 116 3.09 14.70 1.50
N VAL A 117 1.88 14.24 1.16
CA VAL A 117 1.28 14.38 -0.17
C VAL A 117 0.25 15.50 -0.13
N ALA A 118 0.38 16.54 -0.97
CA ALA A 118 -0.57 17.65 -1.05
C ALA A 118 -0.75 18.13 -2.50
N GLU A 119 -1.84 18.86 -2.81
CA GLU A 119 -2.02 19.46 -4.15
C GLU A 119 -1.00 20.57 -4.42
N GLU A 120 -0.66 21.37 -3.41
CA GLU A 120 0.28 22.50 -3.52
C GLU A 120 1.03 22.70 -2.18
N PHE A 121 2.32 22.97 -2.24
CA PHE A 121 3.12 23.30 -1.07
C PHE A 121 3.38 24.80 -0.97
N ARG A 122 3.24 25.34 0.26
CA ARG A 122 3.76 26.66 0.60
C ARG A 122 5.27 26.59 0.73
N GLU A 123 5.94 27.66 0.33
CA GLU A 123 7.41 27.72 0.40
C GLU A 123 7.93 27.56 1.83
N GLU A 124 7.23 28.10 2.84
CA GLU A 124 7.58 27.98 4.24
C GLU A 124 7.57 26.50 4.70
N HIS A 125 6.61 25.69 4.25
CA HIS A 125 6.55 24.27 4.60
C HIS A 125 7.63 23.45 3.88
N ARG A 126 7.90 23.78 2.61
CA ARG A 126 9.01 23.19 1.87
C ARG A 126 10.34 23.44 2.59
N GLN A 127 10.59 24.71 3.02
CA GLN A 127 11.81 25.07 3.75
C GLN A 127 11.93 24.34 5.08
N VAL A 128 10.81 24.08 5.80
CA VAL A 128 10.85 23.29 7.04
C VAL A 128 11.30 21.85 6.74
N PHE A 129 10.79 21.22 5.68
CA PHE A 129 11.22 19.88 5.31
C PHE A 129 12.68 19.83 4.84
N ASP A 130 13.14 20.83 4.07
CA ASP A 130 14.57 20.98 3.72
C ASP A 130 15.43 21.13 4.98
N TRP A 131 14.98 21.92 5.96
CA TRP A 131 15.68 22.08 7.22
C TRP A 131 15.70 20.79 8.07
N LEU A 132 14.57 20.08 8.16
CA LEU A 132 14.50 18.78 8.82
C LEU A 132 15.45 17.78 8.18
N ASN A 133 15.46 17.65 6.87
CA ASN A 133 16.37 16.76 6.13
C ASN A 133 17.86 17.11 6.33
N SER A 134 18.16 18.36 6.68
CA SER A 134 19.54 18.82 6.92
C SER A 134 19.96 18.72 8.37
N ASN A 135 19.02 18.63 9.33
CA ASN A 135 19.30 18.75 10.77
C ASN A 135 18.74 17.59 11.62
N SER A 136 18.02 16.65 11.01
CA SER A 136 17.61 15.41 11.68
C SER A 136 18.73 14.38 11.59
N ASP A 137 18.66 13.36 12.46
CA ASP A 137 19.56 12.21 12.41
C ASP A 137 19.42 11.48 11.05
N GLU A 138 20.47 10.79 10.60
CA GLU A 138 20.51 10.04 9.34
C GLU A 138 19.41 8.95 9.24
N GLY A 139 18.73 8.67 10.34
CA GLY A 139 17.67 7.66 10.43
C GLY A 139 16.30 8.08 9.93
N VAL A 140 16.04 9.39 9.72
CA VAL A 140 14.73 9.87 9.25
C VAL A 140 14.84 10.74 8.00
N SER A 141 13.93 10.53 7.06
CA SER A 141 13.86 11.22 5.77
C SER A 141 12.48 11.84 5.55
N PHE A 142 12.42 13.09 5.11
CA PHE A 142 11.18 13.82 4.87
C PHE A 142 11.00 14.11 3.38
N PHE A 143 9.86 13.71 2.83
CA PHE A 143 9.46 13.96 1.44
C PHE A 143 8.20 14.82 1.40
N ALA A 144 8.23 15.91 0.65
CA ALA A 144 7.05 16.65 0.24
C ALA A 144 6.77 16.32 -1.23
N VAL A 145 5.58 15.83 -1.53
CA VAL A 145 5.19 15.38 -2.87
C VAL A 145 3.91 16.06 -3.28
N SER A 146 3.94 16.82 -4.36
CA SER A 146 2.70 17.39 -4.90
C SER A 146 2.00 16.36 -5.79
N VAL A 147 0.65 16.33 -5.70
CA VAL A 147 -0.20 15.43 -6.47
C VAL A 147 -1.18 16.20 -7.34
N SER A 148 -1.33 15.74 -8.57
CA SER A 148 -2.32 16.25 -9.52
C SER A 148 -2.78 15.12 -10.44
N THR A 149 -3.76 15.38 -11.32
CA THR A 149 -4.12 14.45 -12.39
C THR A 149 -3.87 15.10 -13.76
N LEU A 150 -3.55 14.27 -14.75
CA LEU A 150 -3.29 14.67 -16.13
C LEU A 150 -4.23 13.93 -17.07
N THR A 151 -4.87 14.65 -17.99
CA THR A 151 -5.56 14.08 -19.15
C THR A 151 -4.84 14.43 -20.43
N ILE A 152 -4.87 13.55 -21.42
CA ILE A 152 -4.42 13.84 -22.78
C ILE A 152 -5.64 13.72 -23.68
N ASP A 153 -6.03 14.89 -24.27
CA ASP A 153 -7.30 15.02 -24.99
C ASP A 153 -8.49 14.50 -24.13
N ASP A 154 -9.22 13.50 -24.56
CA ASP A 154 -10.37 12.91 -23.86
C ASP A 154 -10.02 11.59 -23.12
N SER A 155 -8.74 11.40 -22.73
CA SER A 155 -8.32 10.23 -21.98
C SER A 155 -8.87 10.22 -20.53
N ALA A 156 -8.86 9.04 -19.89
CA ALA A 156 -9.02 8.97 -18.45
C ALA A 156 -7.89 9.75 -17.74
N PRO A 157 -8.15 10.35 -16.57
CA PRO A 157 -7.13 11.04 -15.80
C PRO A 157 -6.08 10.06 -15.27
N ALA A 158 -4.80 10.42 -15.41
CA ALA A 158 -3.67 9.71 -14.82
C ALA A 158 -3.10 10.53 -13.64
N PRO A 159 -2.70 9.90 -12.52
CA PRO A 159 -2.07 10.60 -11.42
C PRO A 159 -0.66 11.06 -11.80
N ILE A 160 -0.27 12.20 -11.30
CA ILE A 160 1.08 12.75 -11.41
C ILE A 160 1.54 13.13 -10.01
N PHE A 161 2.66 12.58 -9.60
CA PHE A 161 3.37 12.95 -8.38
C PHE A 161 4.63 13.71 -8.76
N ASP A 162 4.85 14.89 -8.16
CA ASP A 162 6.06 15.71 -8.37
C ASP A 162 6.75 15.93 -7.02
N ILE A 163 8.03 15.58 -6.90
CA ILE A 163 8.80 15.81 -5.67
C ILE A 163 9.06 17.31 -5.47
N VAL A 164 8.55 17.85 -4.38
CA VAL A 164 8.77 19.25 -3.95
C VAL A 164 9.98 19.37 -3.04
N CYS A 165 10.16 18.38 -2.13
CA CYS A 165 11.31 18.30 -1.23
C CYS A 165 11.68 16.83 -1.02
N ARG A 166 13.00 16.56 -0.92
CA ARG A 166 13.57 15.24 -0.64
C ARG A 166 14.91 15.38 0.10
N PRO A 167 15.37 14.35 0.82
CA PRO A 167 16.69 14.36 1.48
C PRO A 167 17.83 14.65 0.51
N ASN A 168 18.76 15.52 0.89
CA ASN A 168 19.90 15.90 0.07
C ASN A 168 20.88 14.74 -0.21
N ASP A 169 20.99 13.79 0.71
CA ASP A 169 21.87 12.61 0.63
C ASP A 169 21.14 11.34 0.16
N PHE A 170 20.01 11.49 -0.52
CA PHE A 170 19.23 10.36 -1.05
C PHE A 170 20.10 9.31 -1.78
N LYS A 171 21.20 9.70 -2.40
CA LYS A 171 22.15 8.78 -3.03
C LYS A 171 22.87 7.85 -2.05
N LYS A 172 22.96 8.19 -0.76
CA LYS A 172 23.63 7.33 0.24
C LYS A 172 22.75 6.19 0.74
N HIS A 173 21.42 6.40 0.74
CA HIS A 173 20.44 5.42 1.23
C HIS A 173 19.95 4.47 0.12
N VAL A 174 20.10 4.82 -1.14
CA VAL A 174 19.74 3.97 -2.28
C VAL A 174 20.95 3.12 -2.69
N LYS A 175 21.50 2.31 -1.80
CA LYS A 175 22.06 1.01 -2.16
C LYS A 175 20.93 -0.01 -2.31
N ILE A 176 19.89 0.39 -2.99
CA ILE A 176 18.93 -0.57 -3.53
C ILE A 176 19.66 -1.16 -4.74
N GLU A 177 20.22 -2.37 -4.57
CA GLU A 177 20.43 -3.23 -5.72
C GLU A 177 19.15 -3.13 -6.54
N THR A 178 19.26 -2.75 -7.80
CA THR A 178 18.18 -2.72 -8.79
C THR A 178 17.67 -4.14 -8.98
N ARG A 179 16.97 -4.66 -7.98
CA ARG A 179 16.13 -5.84 -8.19
C ARG A 179 14.94 -5.32 -9.00
N GLU A 180 14.80 -5.85 -10.21
CA GLU A 180 13.68 -5.56 -11.08
C GLU A 180 12.36 -5.74 -10.31
N LYS A 181 11.38 -4.83 -10.49
CA LYS A 181 10.02 -5.01 -10.01
C LYS A 181 9.53 -6.37 -10.52
N ARG A 182 9.43 -7.34 -9.64
CA ARG A 182 8.96 -8.67 -9.96
C ARG A 182 7.60 -8.86 -9.32
N ARG A 183 6.60 -9.14 -10.14
CA ARG A 183 5.34 -9.65 -9.61
C ARG A 183 5.61 -10.97 -8.92
N TRP A 184 5.19 -11.08 -7.69
CA TRP A 184 5.28 -12.33 -6.96
C TRP A 184 4.39 -13.38 -7.64
N THR A 185 4.84 -14.62 -7.62
CA THR A 185 4.06 -15.79 -8.02
C THR A 185 3.87 -16.67 -6.80
N ARG A 186 2.93 -17.61 -6.84
CA ARG A 186 2.76 -18.58 -5.76
C ARG A 186 4.08 -19.29 -5.43
N GLU A 187 4.85 -19.72 -6.46
CA GLU A 187 6.11 -20.42 -6.29
C GLU A 187 7.14 -19.55 -5.56
N SER A 188 7.33 -18.30 -6.01
CA SER A 188 8.28 -17.38 -5.38
C SER A 188 7.85 -16.97 -3.97
N PHE A 189 6.54 -16.86 -3.73
CA PHE A 189 5.99 -16.60 -2.40
C PHE A 189 6.26 -17.79 -1.45
N MET A 190 6.00 -19.01 -1.89
CA MET A 190 6.22 -20.23 -1.10
C MET A 190 7.70 -20.46 -0.76
N GLU A 191 8.58 -20.20 -1.71
CA GLU A 191 10.03 -20.24 -1.48
C GLU A 191 10.46 -19.23 -0.40
N ALA A 192 9.98 -17.98 -0.51
CA ALA A 192 10.36 -16.92 0.40
C ALA A 192 9.83 -17.14 1.83
N ILE A 193 8.56 -17.50 1.99
CA ILE A 193 7.96 -17.70 3.31
C ILE A 193 8.55 -18.91 4.04
N GLY A 194 8.88 -19.99 3.31
CA GLY A 194 9.58 -21.14 3.85
C GLY A 194 11.04 -20.86 4.23
N GLY A 195 11.62 -19.79 3.67
CA GLY A 195 12.95 -19.30 4.03
C GLY A 195 12.97 -18.49 5.33
N VAL A 196 11.84 -17.90 5.73
CA VAL A 196 11.72 -17.17 7.01
C VAL A 196 11.60 -18.15 8.17
N ASP A 197 10.65 -19.07 8.11
CA ASP A 197 10.52 -20.19 9.03
C ASP A 197 10.01 -21.44 8.28
N PRO A 198 10.67 -22.60 8.41
CA PRO A 198 10.21 -23.84 7.78
C PRO A 198 8.77 -24.25 8.15
N ALA A 199 8.25 -23.81 9.31
CA ALA A 199 6.87 -24.08 9.73
C ALA A 199 5.83 -23.28 8.93
N TYR A 200 6.20 -22.16 8.35
CA TYR A 200 5.26 -21.28 7.65
C TYR A 200 4.89 -21.79 6.25
N GLY A 201 5.79 -22.51 5.59
CA GLY A 201 5.51 -23.12 4.28
C GLY A 201 4.26 -24.01 4.29
N PRO A 202 4.17 -25.01 5.18
CA PRO A 202 2.97 -25.86 5.31
C PRO A 202 1.67 -25.09 5.62
N ILE A 203 1.74 -24.03 6.43
CA ILE A 203 0.59 -23.16 6.74
C ILE A 203 0.11 -22.46 5.47
N ALA A 204 1.02 -21.80 4.75
CA ALA A 204 0.71 -21.10 3.51
C ALA A 204 0.15 -22.06 2.43
N GLU A 205 0.72 -23.29 2.32
CA GLU A 205 0.22 -24.29 1.37
C GLU A 205 -1.22 -24.68 1.66
N ARG A 206 -1.59 -24.87 2.94
CA ARG A 206 -2.98 -25.16 3.34
C ARG A 206 -3.92 -24.02 2.99
N ILE A 207 -3.49 -22.75 3.19
CA ILE A 207 -4.28 -21.57 2.81
C ILE A 207 -4.50 -21.56 1.30
N PHE A 208 -3.45 -21.74 0.49
CA PHE A 208 -3.58 -21.79 -0.97
C PHE A 208 -4.44 -22.94 -1.46
N ALA A 209 -4.27 -24.13 -0.90
CA ALA A 209 -5.08 -25.31 -1.26
C ALA A 209 -6.57 -25.07 -0.98
N HIS A 210 -6.89 -24.46 0.17
CA HIS A 210 -8.26 -24.09 0.51
C HIS A 210 -8.83 -23.03 -0.45
N ALA A 211 -8.04 -21.99 -0.78
CA ALA A 211 -8.43 -20.98 -1.73
C ALA A 211 -8.72 -21.57 -3.12
N ASP A 212 -7.89 -22.51 -3.59
CA ASP A 212 -8.10 -23.24 -4.85
C ASP A 212 -9.39 -24.07 -4.81
N GLU A 213 -9.66 -24.78 -3.70
CA GLU A 213 -10.88 -25.56 -3.50
C GLU A 213 -12.15 -24.70 -3.53
N LYS A 214 -12.09 -23.52 -2.90
CA LYS A 214 -13.22 -22.57 -2.85
C LYS A 214 -13.34 -21.69 -4.09
N GLY A 215 -12.35 -21.71 -4.97
CA GLY A 215 -12.31 -20.86 -6.16
C GLY A 215 -12.08 -19.37 -5.84
N TRP A 216 -11.36 -19.09 -4.75
CA TRP A 216 -11.01 -17.72 -4.41
C TRP A 216 -10.01 -17.14 -5.41
N HIS A 217 -10.11 -15.84 -5.66
CA HIS A 217 -9.13 -15.14 -6.48
C HIS A 217 -7.92 -14.77 -5.63
N CYS A 218 -6.73 -15.26 -6.03
CA CYS A 218 -5.46 -14.95 -5.39
C CYS A 218 -4.69 -13.92 -6.22
N TRP A 219 -4.50 -12.73 -5.68
CA TRP A 219 -3.68 -11.70 -6.33
C TRP A 219 -2.35 -11.56 -5.60
N HIS A 220 -1.25 -11.66 -6.35
CA HIS A 220 0.10 -11.51 -5.82
C HIS A 220 0.61 -10.09 -6.06
N GLY A 221 1.09 -9.45 -5.00
CA GLY A 221 1.60 -8.08 -5.05
C GLY A 221 2.95 -7.94 -5.75
N TYR A 222 3.43 -6.70 -5.81
CA TYR A 222 4.68 -6.32 -6.48
C TYR A 222 5.81 -5.93 -5.50
N GLY A 223 5.79 -6.40 -4.27
CA GLY A 223 6.84 -6.11 -3.27
C GLY A 223 8.23 -6.53 -3.75
N ARG A 224 9.26 -5.72 -3.46
CA ARG A 224 10.65 -6.04 -3.86
C ARG A 224 11.35 -6.97 -2.87
N ILE A 225 11.02 -6.88 -1.60
CA ILE A 225 11.61 -7.67 -0.51
C ILE A 225 10.61 -8.66 0.06
N TYR A 226 9.42 -8.17 0.42
CA TYR A 226 8.34 -9.00 0.93
C TYR A 226 7.27 -9.17 -0.14
N GLY A 227 6.84 -10.42 -0.32
CA GLY A 227 5.69 -10.73 -1.15
C GLY A 227 4.42 -10.63 -0.33
N SER A 228 3.34 -10.22 -0.98
CA SER A 228 2.00 -10.28 -0.43
C SER A 228 1.10 -11.12 -1.34
N THR A 229 0.17 -11.86 -0.74
CA THR A 229 -0.90 -12.53 -1.47
C THR A 229 -2.22 -12.15 -0.83
N PHE A 230 -3.07 -11.56 -1.63
CA PHE A 230 -4.41 -11.12 -1.27
C PHE A 230 -5.41 -12.17 -1.71
N PHE A 231 -6.30 -12.59 -0.80
CA PHE A 231 -7.36 -13.55 -1.07
C PHE A 231 -8.69 -12.83 -1.17
N TYR A 232 -9.28 -12.87 -2.35
CA TYR A 232 -10.56 -12.25 -2.67
C TYR A 232 -11.64 -13.32 -2.83
N CYS A 233 -12.90 -12.93 -2.66
CA CYS A 233 -14.03 -13.76 -3.07
C CYS A 233 -13.94 -14.11 -4.55
N ARG A 234 -14.72 -15.12 -4.98
CA ARG A 234 -14.79 -15.54 -6.40
C ARG A 234 -15.03 -14.36 -7.33
N ASP A 235 -14.60 -14.51 -8.58
CA ASP A 235 -14.87 -13.60 -9.69
C ASP A 235 -14.16 -12.25 -9.65
N ASP A 236 -12.97 -12.17 -9.00
CA ASP A 236 -12.15 -10.93 -8.96
C ASP A 236 -12.94 -9.70 -8.44
N GLN A 237 -14.09 -9.96 -7.83
CA GLN A 237 -14.91 -8.93 -7.24
C GLN A 237 -14.61 -8.86 -5.74
N ARG A 238 -14.23 -7.67 -5.31
CA ARG A 238 -14.11 -7.37 -3.87
C ARG A 238 -15.38 -7.78 -3.14
N PRO A 239 -15.27 -8.33 -1.94
CA PRO A 239 -14.29 -7.96 -0.91
C PRO A 239 -13.07 -8.90 -0.79
N MET A 240 -11.96 -8.33 -0.28
CA MET A 240 -10.76 -9.05 0.10
C MET A 240 -10.96 -9.69 1.48
N LEU A 241 -10.80 -11.01 1.59
CA LEU A 241 -11.00 -11.75 2.84
C LEU A 241 -9.84 -11.51 3.82
N PHE A 242 -8.62 -11.73 3.37
CA PHE A 242 -7.39 -11.50 4.13
C PHE A 242 -6.17 -11.48 3.22
N THR A 243 -5.04 -11.10 3.78
CA THR A 243 -3.75 -11.05 3.10
C THR A 243 -2.71 -11.81 3.91
N ILE A 244 -1.79 -12.50 3.24
CA ILE A 244 -0.60 -13.10 3.84
C ILE A 244 0.66 -12.48 3.24
N TYR A 245 1.74 -12.43 4.03
CA TYR A 245 3.00 -11.82 3.66
C TYR A 245 4.16 -12.81 3.81
N THR A 246 5.18 -12.69 2.95
CA THR A 246 6.36 -13.57 3.00
C THR A 246 7.26 -13.34 4.21
N ASP A 247 7.07 -12.26 4.97
CA ASP A 247 7.76 -12.00 6.24
C ASP A 247 7.15 -12.74 7.44
N GLY A 248 6.14 -13.58 7.21
CA GLY A 248 5.49 -14.37 8.25
C GLY A 248 4.37 -13.64 9.00
N HIS A 249 3.71 -12.69 8.34
CA HIS A 249 2.54 -12.00 8.87
C HIS A 249 1.29 -12.25 8.04
N PHE A 250 0.12 -12.03 8.64
CA PHE A 250 -1.17 -12.04 7.94
C PHE A 250 -2.09 -10.94 8.48
N ARG A 251 -3.12 -10.56 7.72
CA ARG A 251 -4.02 -9.46 8.04
C ARG A 251 -5.42 -9.69 7.48
N GLY A 252 -6.46 -9.21 8.18
CA GLY A 252 -7.84 -9.23 7.70
C GLY A 252 -8.13 -8.20 6.60
N GLY A 253 -8.98 -8.56 5.66
CA GLY A 253 -9.29 -7.74 4.47
C GLY A 253 -10.04 -6.45 4.74
N TRP A 254 -10.89 -6.41 5.78
CA TRP A 254 -11.69 -5.22 6.12
C TRP A 254 -10.87 -4.02 6.63
N SER A 255 -9.64 -4.24 7.11
CA SER A 255 -8.76 -3.16 7.59
C SER A 255 -8.39 -2.15 6.50
N ASN A 256 -8.57 -2.49 5.23
CA ASN A 256 -8.24 -1.62 4.09
C ASN A 256 -9.42 -0.75 3.60
N HIS A 257 -10.63 -0.92 4.17
CA HIS A 257 -11.81 -0.21 3.68
C HIS A 257 -12.68 0.23 4.84
N SER A 258 -12.49 1.45 5.32
CA SER A 258 -13.38 2.09 6.31
C SER A 258 -14.86 2.14 5.86
N SER A 259 -15.13 2.02 4.56
CA SER A 259 -16.49 1.93 3.99
C SER A 259 -17.20 0.61 4.32
N HIS A 260 -16.50 -0.41 4.83
CA HIS A 260 -17.08 -1.72 5.19
C HIS A 260 -17.31 -1.89 6.70
N MET A 261 -16.86 -0.94 7.52
CA MET A 261 -17.13 -0.90 8.96
C MET A 261 -18.62 -0.61 9.22
N GLY A 262 -19.44 -1.63 9.27
CA GLY A 262 -20.89 -1.56 9.43
C GLY A 262 -21.64 -2.56 8.57
N ASP A 263 -20.95 -3.27 7.69
CA ASP A 263 -21.51 -4.39 6.95
C ASP A 263 -21.43 -5.67 7.81
N GLU A 264 -22.58 -6.12 8.30
CA GLU A 264 -22.70 -7.28 9.20
C GLU A 264 -22.08 -8.58 8.61
N ARG A 265 -21.90 -8.65 7.30
CA ARG A 265 -21.27 -9.80 6.63
C ARG A 265 -19.81 -10.01 7.05
N TRP A 266 -19.13 -8.96 7.52
CA TRP A 266 -17.76 -9.03 8.05
C TRP A 266 -17.69 -9.48 9.52
N SER A 267 -18.79 -9.44 10.25
CA SER A 267 -18.80 -9.71 11.69
C SER A 267 -18.11 -11.02 12.07
N PRO A 268 -18.29 -12.16 11.35
CA PRO A 268 -17.62 -13.41 11.72
C PRO A 268 -16.08 -13.32 11.65
N LEU A 269 -15.54 -12.67 10.61
CA LEU A 269 -14.08 -12.47 10.49
C LEU A 269 -13.57 -11.50 11.55
N ILE A 270 -14.25 -10.40 11.80
CA ILE A 270 -13.89 -9.41 12.84
C ILE A 270 -13.88 -10.07 14.22
N GLU A 271 -14.89 -10.88 14.54
CA GLU A 271 -14.96 -11.62 15.80
C GLU A 271 -13.83 -12.65 15.93
N PHE A 272 -13.50 -13.37 14.84
CA PHE A 272 -12.39 -14.30 14.83
C PHE A 272 -11.08 -13.61 15.18
N PHE A 273 -10.74 -12.55 14.49
CA PHE A 273 -9.48 -11.81 14.71
C PHE A 273 -9.44 -11.16 16.09
N SER A 274 -10.57 -10.64 16.58
CA SER A 274 -10.69 -10.07 17.92
C SER A 274 -10.55 -11.10 19.04
N GLY A 275 -10.87 -12.35 18.76
CA GLY A 275 -10.78 -13.47 19.70
C GLY A 275 -9.43 -14.19 19.75
N LEU A 276 -8.44 -13.80 18.90
CA LEU A 276 -7.12 -14.40 18.91
C LEU A 276 -6.36 -14.03 20.20
N ASP A 277 -5.56 -14.97 20.72
CA ASP A 277 -4.67 -14.71 21.87
C ASP A 277 -3.48 -13.86 21.43
N LEU A 278 -3.62 -12.57 21.61
CA LEU A 278 -2.64 -11.57 21.23
C LEU A 278 -1.61 -11.25 22.32
N SER A 279 -1.61 -12.01 23.42
CA SER A 279 -0.66 -11.80 24.56
C SER A 279 0.81 -11.95 24.14
N LYS A 280 1.06 -12.58 23.01
CA LYS A 280 2.40 -12.78 22.44
C LYS A 280 2.77 -11.76 21.36
N VAL A 281 1.86 -10.88 20.98
CA VAL A 281 2.07 -9.87 19.92
C VAL A 281 2.45 -8.55 20.54
N GLN A 282 3.65 -8.07 20.24
CA GLN A 282 4.09 -6.74 20.62
C GLN A 282 3.55 -5.73 19.60
N ASN A 283 2.93 -4.64 20.06
CA ASN A 283 2.35 -3.57 19.25
C ASN A 283 1.11 -3.96 18.43
N LEU A 284 0.04 -4.28 19.16
CA LEU A 284 -1.30 -4.43 18.58
C LEU A 284 -1.95 -3.07 18.34
N GLU A 285 -1.65 -2.45 17.22
CA GLU A 285 -2.51 -1.42 16.66
C GLU A 285 -3.49 -2.09 15.69
N GLU A 286 -4.75 -2.16 16.13
CA GLU A 286 -5.94 -2.58 15.39
C GLU A 286 -5.71 -3.57 14.21
N TYR A 287 -5.61 -4.88 14.54
CA TYR A 287 -5.70 -6.02 13.59
C TYR A 287 -4.76 -6.02 12.36
N SER A 288 -3.79 -5.13 12.28
CA SER A 288 -2.80 -5.11 11.21
C SER A 288 -1.54 -5.89 11.60
N ASN A 289 -1.15 -6.86 10.77
CA ASN A 289 0.07 -7.66 10.88
C ASN A 289 0.16 -8.62 12.07
N LEU A 290 -0.67 -9.64 12.05
CA LEU A 290 -0.62 -10.75 13.00
C LEU A 290 0.44 -11.77 12.57
N PRO A 291 1.26 -12.31 13.50
CA PRO A 291 2.30 -13.28 13.14
C PRO A 291 1.70 -14.64 12.75
N PHE A 292 2.32 -15.31 11.79
CA PHE A 292 1.95 -16.65 11.32
C PHE A 292 2.00 -17.71 12.42
N ASP A 293 2.75 -17.48 13.49
CA ASP A 293 2.78 -18.36 14.67
C ASP A 293 1.39 -18.63 15.26
N LEU A 294 0.48 -17.66 15.14
CA LEU A 294 -0.92 -17.83 15.55
C LEU A 294 -1.66 -18.89 14.73
N LEU A 295 -1.25 -19.11 13.48
CA LEU A 295 -1.81 -20.08 12.57
C LEU A 295 -1.10 -21.45 12.63
N ALA A 296 -0.06 -21.59 13.46
CA ALA A 296 0.61 -22.86 13.70
C ALA A 296 -0.26 -23.84 14.50
N ASP A 297 -1.27 -23.33 15.22
CA ASP A 297 -2.32 -24.15 15.80
C ASP A 297 -3.33 -24.52 14.71
N ASP A 298 -3.40 -25.81 14.40
CA ASP A 298 -4.31 -26.34 13.38
C ASP A 298 -5.77 -25.90 13.58
N SER A 299 -6.23 -25.81 14.83
CA SER A 299 -7.59 -25.41 15.14
C SER A 299 -7.85 -23.93 14.80
N VAL A 300 -6.85 -23.07 14.96
CA VAL A 300 -6.92 -21.64 14.61
C VAL A 300 -6.93 -21.46 13.10
N LEU A 301 -6.04 -22.16 12.39
CA LEU A 301 -5.98 -22.11 10.93
C LEU A 301 -7.28 -22.62 10.29
N GLU A 302 -7.79 -23.79 10.74
CA GLU A 302 -9.06 -24.34 10.23
C GLU A 302 -10.24 -23.39 10.47
N LYS A 303 -10.27 -22.78 11.66
CA LYS A 303 -11.32 -21.81 12.00
C LYS A 303 -11.23 -20.54 11.12
N LEU A 304 -10.02 -20.04 10.84
CA LEU A 304 -9.84 -18.91 9.90
C LEU A 304 -10.41 -19.26 8.52
N LEU A 305 -10.02 -20.42 7.97
CA LEU A 305 -10.42 -20.85 6.63
C LEU A 305 -11.94 -21.09 6.53
N GLN A 306 -12.54 -21.68 7.57
CA GLN A 306 -13.98 -21.87 7.65
C GLN A 306 -14.71 -20.54 7.67
N ILE A 307 -14.34 -19.62 8.58
CA ILE A 307 -15.01 -18.30 8.72
C ILE A 307 -14.82 -17.45 7.46
N ALA A 308 -13.65 -17.49 6.84
CA ALA A 308 -13.42 -16.81 5.58
C ALA A 308 -14.33 -17.33 4.45
N SER A 309 -14.58 -18.67 4.43
CA SER A 309 -15.52 -19.27 3.47
C SER A 309 -16.98 -18.91 3.77
N GLU A 310 -17.37 -18.84 5.04
CA GLU A 310 -18.72 -18.38 5.46
C GLU A 310 -18.93 -16.90 5.10
N THR A 311 -17.91 -16.07 5.29
CA THR A 311 -17.92 -14.65 4.90
C THR A 311 -18.03 -14.53 3.38
N GLU A 312 -17.24 -15.28 2.61
CA GLU A 312 -17.34 -15.31 1.15
C GLU A 312 -18.75 -15.68 0.68
N ALA A 313 -19.35 -16.73 1.26
CA ALA A 313 -20.70 -17.17 0.94
C ALA A 313 -21.76 -16.10 1.24
N ALA A 314 -21.57 -15.27 2.29
CA ALA A 314 -22.47 -14.16 2.61
C ALA A 314 -22.44 -13.04 1.55
N PHE A 315 -21.34 -12.89 0.82
CA PHE A 315 -21.21 -11.95 -0.30
C PHE A 315 -21.76 -12.51 -1.62
N HIS A 316 -21.84 -13.84 -1.75
CA HIS A 316 -22.36 -14.54 -2.94
C HIS A 316 -23.48 -15.52 -2.54
N PRO A 317 -24.63 -15.04 -2.05
CA PRO A 317 -25.76 -15.92 -1.80
C PRO A 317 -26.21 -16.59 -3.12
N GLU A 318 -26.40 -17.91 -3.10
CA GLU A 318 -26.88 -18.72 -4.26
C GLU A 318 -28.23 -18.24 -4.79
#